data_089ebe40ddfe564b9cba8f5da77a811e
#
_entry.id   089ebe40ddfe564b9cba8f5da77a811e
#
_cell.length_a   1.000
_cell.length_b   1.000
_cell.length_c   1.000
_cell.angle_alpha   90.00
_cell.angle_beta   90.00
_cell.angle_gamma   90.00
#
_symmetry.space_group_name_H-M   'P 1'
#
loop_
_entity.id
_entity.type
_entity.pdbx_description
1 polymer ?
#
loop_
_entity_poly.entity_id
_entity_poly.type
_entity_poly.pdbx_seq_one_letter_code
_entity_poly.pdbx_strand_id
1 'polypeptide(L)'
;MPDVGTLESREASQTGAIQVAALDHLVLRVADLDRAIKFYGDVLGCHVERRLDEPKLVQLRAGASMIDLVPANPGPQSAEGAAGRNLDHFAVRIGTFDFTALAAHLQRHGVAVGEVRRRYGAEGYGSSLYITDPDGNVVELKGPPERTE
;
A
#
# COMPACT_ATOMS: atom_id res chain seq x y z
N MET A 1 -31.30 8.50 5.51
CA MET A 1 -31.15 7.67 6.73
C MET A 1 -29.91 6.81 6.59
N PRO A 2 -28.96 6.92 7.53
CA PRO A 2 -27.88 5.97 7.53
C PRO A 2 -28.44 4.58 7.77
N ASP A 3 -27.95 3.64 7.03
CA ASP A 3 -28.36 2.25 7.16
C ASP A 3 -27.87 1.72 8.53
N VAL A 4 -28.80 1.70 9.48
CA VAL A 4 -28.54 1.25 10.84
C VAL A 4 -28.10 -0.22 10.86
N GLY A 5 -28.54 -0.98 9.86
CA GLY A 5 -28.18 -2.40 9.73
C GLY A 5 -26.70 -2.62 9.46
N THR A 6 -26.04 -1.68 8.78
CA THR A 6 -24.63 -1.79 8.48
C THR A 6 -23.75 -1.61 9.72
N LEU A 7 -24.19 -0.73 10.65
CA LEU A 7 -23.46 -0.52 11.90
C LEU A 7 -23.61 -1.72 12.84
N GLU A 8 -24.83 -2.23 12.96
CA GLU A 8 -25.09 -3.41 13.78
C GLU A 8 -24.33 -4.63 13.28
N SER A 9 -24.25 -4.80 11.94
CA SER A 9 -23.50 -5.89 11.34
C SER A 9 -22.01 -5.77 11.62
N ARG A 10 -21.46 -4.56 11.62
CA ARG A 10 -20.08 -4.31 11.94
C ARG A 10 -19.78 -4.56 13.41
N GLU A 11 -20.66 -4.12 14.30
CA GLU A 11 -20.51 -4.38 15.72
C GLU A 11 -20.59 -5.87 16.02
N ALA A 12 -21.55 -6.57 15.42
CA ALA A 12 -21.72 -8.01 15.63
C ALA A 12 -20.49 -8.79 15.17
N SER A 13 -19.82 -8.39 14.06
CA SER A 13 -18.64 -9.07 13.55
C SER A 13 -17.39 -8.82 14.41
N GLN A 14 -17.44 -7.84 15.33
CA GLN A 14 -16.32 -7.47 16.18
C GLN A 14 -16.49 -7.93 17.63
N THR A 15 -17.51 -8.78 17.92
CA THR A 15 -17.78 -9.24 19.29
C THR A 15 -16.97 -10.45 19.72
N GLY A 16 -16.15 -11.04 18.87
CA GLY A 16 -15.31 -12.20 19.21
C GLY A 16 -14.04 -11.82 19.98
N ALA A 17 -13.25 -12.85 20.29
CA ALA A 17 -11.98 -12.67 20.99
C ALA A 17 -10.97 -11.85 20.17
N ILE A 18 -11.09 -11.86 18.84
CA ILE A 18 -10.25 -11.07 17.95
C ILE A 18 -11.09 -9.90 17.45
N GLN A 19 -10.61 -8.69 17.70
CA GLN A 19 -11.22 -7.46 17.20
C GLN A 19 -10.19 -6.72 16.37
N VAL A 20 -10.26 -6.90 15.04
CA VAL A 20 -9.31 -6.25 14.14
C VAL A 20 -9.59 -4.76 14.12
N ALA A 21 -8.59 -3.96 14.49
CA ALA A 21 -8.69 -2.49 14.47
C ALA A 21 -8.22 -1.91 13.14
N ALA A 22 -7.09 -2.41 12.61
CA ALA A 22 -6.49 -1.87 11.40
C ALA A 22 -5.42 -2.84 10.89
N LEU A 23 -4.93 -2.59 9.70
CA LEU A 23 -3.68 -3.20 9.27
C LEU A 23 -2.53 -2.45 9.94
N ASP A 24 -1.64 -3.18 10.59
CA ASP A 24 -0.49 -2.60 11.30
C ASP A 24 0.66 -2.35 10.32
N HIS A 25 1.10 -3.37 9.65
CA HIS A 25 2.17 -3.28 8.67
C HIS A 25 2.07 -4.43 7.67
N LEU A 26 2.79 -4.30 6.57
CA LEU A 26 2.99 -5.40 5.64
C LEU A 26 4.49 -5.55 5.37
N VAL A 27 4.90 -6.72 4.92
CA VAL A 27 6.31 -7.03 4.67
C VAL A 27 6.47 -7.40 3.21
N LEU A 28 7.41 -6.72 2.55
CA LEU A 28 7.74 -6.97 1.14
C LEU A 28 9.15 -7.56 1.04
N ARG A 29 9.28 -8.61 0.26
CA ARG A 29 10.59 -9.15 -0.12
C ARG A 29 11.05 -8.37 -1.35
N VAL A 30 12.24 -7.79 -1.26
CA VAL A 30 12.78 -6.93 -2.31
C VAL A 30 14.16 -7.43 -2.74
N ALA A 31 14.44 -7.31 -4.03
CA ALA A 31 15.73 -7.75 -4.56
C ALA A 31 16.86 -6.83 -4.13
N ASP A 32 16.60 -5.53 -4.03
CA ASP A 32 17.59 -4.51 -3.68
C ASP A 32 16.97 -3.56 -2.66
N LEU A 33 17.44 -3.64 -1.42
CA LEU A 33 16.91 -2.82 -0.32
C LEU A 33 17.07 -1.33 -0.59
N ASP A 34 18.23 -0.89 -1.07
CA ASP A 34 18.47 0.53 -1.31
C ASP A 34 17.55 1.07 -2.40
N ARG A 35 17.34 0.29 -3.46
CA ARG A 35 16.43 0.65 -4.53
C ARG A 35 14.98 0.76 -4.02
N ALA A 36 14.56 -0.19 -3.21
CA ALA A 36 13.21 -0.16 -2.63
C ALA A 36 13.03 1.02 -1.67
N ILE A 37 14.02 1.28 -0.81
CA ILE A 37 13.97 2.41 0.12
C ILE A 37 13.87 3.72 -0.66
N LYS A 38 14.63 3.86 -1.74
CA LYS A 38 14.58 5.05 -2.58
C LYS A 38 13.20 5.23 -3.20
N PHE A 39 12.61 4.16 -3.72
CA PHE A 39 11.27 4.23 -4.33
C PHE A 39 10.22 4.67 -3.30
N TYR A 40 10.12 3.96 -2.18
CA TYR A 40 9.09 4.27 -1.19
C TYR A 40 9.33 5.62 -0.51
N GLY A 41 10.59 6.05 -0.42
CA GLY A 41 10.91 7.38 0.09
C GLY A 41 10.61 8.49 -0.90
N ASP A 42 11.18 8.40 -2.10
CA ASP A 42 11.10 9.48 -3.09
C ASP A 42 9.73 9.57 -3.75
N VAL A 43 9.12 8.43 -4.05
CA VAL A 43 7.83 8.40 -4.75
C VAL A 43 6.66 8.54 -3.77
N LEU A 44 6.65 7.76 -2.69
CA LEU A 44 5.52 7.70 -1.76
C LEU A 44 5.70 8.53 -0.49
N GLY A 45 6.88 9.09 -0.27
CA GLY A 45 7.12 9.92 0.91
C GLY A 45 7.26 9.14 2.20
N CYS A 46 7.47 7.83 2.12
CA CYS A 46 7.76 7.04 3.31
C CYS A 46 9.17 7.34 3.81
N HIS A 47 9.40 7.22 5.11
CA HIS A 47 10.74 7.43 5.64
C HIS A 47 11.18 6.25 6.50
N VAL A 48 12.49 6.00 6.53
CA VAL A 48 13.05 4.92 7.35
C VAL A 48 12.86 5.27 8.82
N GLU A 49 12.17 4.39 9.53
CA GLU A 49 11.96 4.52 10.95
C GLU A 49 12.96 3.69 11.74
N ARG A 50 13.30 2.50 11.22
CA ARG A 50 14.14 1.57 11.94
C ARG A 50 14.87 0.64 10.97
N ARG A 51 16.11 0.29 11.30
CA ARG A 51 16.90 -0.71 10.56
C ARG A 51 17.42 -1.76 11.52
N LEU A 52 17.38 -3.02 11.10
CA LEU A 52 18.03 -4.13 11.80
C LEU A 52 19.00 -4.81 10.85
N ASP A 53 20.13 -5.29 11.39
CA ASP A 53 21.13 -6.01 10.59
C ASP A 53 20.93 -7.52 10.67
N GLU A 54 20.45 -8.04 11.82
CA GLU A 54 20.22 -9.46 12.03
C GLU A 54 18.87 -9.69 12.74
N PRO A 55 17.85 -10.17 12.06
CA PRO A 55 17.75 -10.35 10.61
C PRO A 55 17.71 -9.01 9.89
N LYS A 56 18.13 -8.98 8.64
CA LYS A 56 18.15 -7.73 7.86
C LYS A 56 16.74 -7.27 7.56
N LEU A 57 16.42 -6.07 8.00
CA LEU A 57 15.06 -5.53 7.92
C LEU A 57 15.13 -4.01 7.94
N VAL A 58 14.38 -3.38 7.04
CA VAL A 58 14.20 -1.93 7.04
C VAL A 58 12.73 -1.64 7.19
N GLN A 59 12.38 -0.86 8.19
CA GLN A 59 10.99 -0.50 8.47
C GLN A 59 10.74 0.93 8.07
N LEU A 60 9.78 1.13 7.18
CA LEU A 60 9.41 2.43 6.66
C LEU A 60 8.09 2.87 7.25
N ARG A 61 8.04 4.12 7.68
CA ARG A 61 6.78 4.73 8.14
C ARG A 61 5.95 5.14 6.92
N ALA A 62 4.72 4.66 6.82
CA ALA A 62 3.77 4.96 5.76
C ALA A 62 2.47 5.44 6.40
N GLY A 63 2.41 6.74 6.75
CA GLY A 63 1.28 7.30 7.48
C GLY A 63 1.12 6.65 8.85
N ALA A 64 -0.05 6.10 9.12
CA ALA A 64 -0.34 5.41 10.40
C ALA A 64 0.15 3.96 10.42
N SER A 65 0.63 3.45 9.28
CA SER A 65 1.07 2.06 9.14
C SER A 65 2.54 1.99 8.82
N MET A 66 3.05 0.80 8.59
CA MET A 66 4.44 0.60 8.21
C MET A 66 4.55 -0.35 7.02
N ILE A 67 5.56 -0.14 6.22
CA ILE A 67 5.98 -1.05 5.16
C ILE A 67 7.37 -1.54 5.53
N ASP A 68 7.49 -2.83 5.79
CA ASP A 68 8.76 -3.46 6.13
C ASP A 68 9.37 -4.06 4.87
N LEU A 69 10.67 -3.88 4.70
CA LEU A 69 11.41 -4.40 3.56
C LEU A 69 12.42 -5.42 4.05
N VAL A 70 12.40 -6.61 3.47
CA VAL A 70 13.38 -7.66 3.75
C VAL A 70 14.03 -8.10 2.43
N PRO A 71 15.30 -8.55 2.46
CA PRO A 71 15.91 -9.05 1.23
C PRO A 71 15.21 -10.30 0.74
N ALA A 72 15.04 -10.40 -0.58
CA ALA A 72 14.54 -11.61 -1.19
C ALA A 72 15.54 -12.74 -1.00
N ASN A 73 15.02 -13.93 -0.66
CA ASN A 73 15.87 -15.11 -0.58
C ASN A 73 16.26 -15.56 -1.99
N PRO A 74 17.56 -15.65 -2.31
CA PRO A 74 17.99 -16.19 -3.59
C PRO A 74 17.87 -17.71 -3.57
N GLY A 75 16.66 -18.24 -3.64
CA GLY A 75 16.42 -19.67 -3.62
C GLY A 75 15.36 -20.06 -4.63
N PRO A 76 14.99 -21.35 -4.69
CA PRO A 76 13.93 -21.80 -5.61
C PRO A 76 12.62 -21.04 -5.47
N GLN A 77 12.36 -20.49 -4.29
CA GLN A 77 11.13 -19.72 -4.02
C GLN A 77 11.09 -18.42 -4.79
N SER A 78 12.24 -17.83 -5.10
CA SER A 78 12.30 -16.59 -5.88
C SER A 78 12.01 -16.83 -7.36
N ALA A 79 12.07 -18.08 -7.81
CA ALA A 79 11.80 -18.46 -9.20
C ALA A 79 10.30 -18.63 -9.48
N GLU A 80 9.46 -18.59 -8.47
CA GLU A 80 8.00 -18.75 -8.65
C GLU A 80 7.36 -17.57 -9.36
N GLY A 81 8.07 -16.46 -9.48
CA GLY A 81 7.70 -15.35 -10.32
C GLY A 81 6.29 -14.83 -10.08
N ALA A 82 5.75 -14.21 -11.12
CA ALA A 82 4.41 -13.61 -11.06
C ALA A 82 3.30 -14.65 -10.87
N ALA A 83 3.51 -15.89 -11.32
CA ALA A 83 2.49 -16.92 -11.23
C ALA A 83 2.25 -17.38 -9.79
N GLY A 84 3.24 -17.23 -8.89
CA GLY A 84 3.14 -17.61 -7.50
C GLY A 84 2.75 -16.50 -6.56
N ARG A 85 2.42 -15.31 -7.04
CA ARG A 85 2.10 -14.19 -6.19
C ARG A 85 0.80 -14.39 -5.44
N ASN A 86 0.89 -14.37 -4.13
CA ASN A 86 -0.29 -14.38 -3.27
C ASN A 86 -0.88 -12.97 -3.14
N LEU A 87 -0.03 -11.95 -3.08
CA LEU A 87 -0.46 -10.57 -2.95
C LEU A 87 -0.67 -9.97 -4.35
N ASP A 88 -1.92 -9.66 -4.69
CA ASP A 88 -2.25 -9.00 -5.95
C ASP A 88 -1.77 -7.55 -5.94
N HIS A 89 -2.19 -6.81 -4.95
CA HIS A 89 -1.76 -5.42 -4.72
C HIS A 89 -2.08 -5.03 -3.29
N PHE A 90 -1.55 -3.90 -2.87
CA PHE A 90 -1.99 -3.25 -1.64
C PHE A 90 -2.26 -1.78 -1.92
N ALA A 91 -3.10 -1.18 -1.11
CA ALA A 91 -3.51 0.21 -1.29
C ALA A 91 -2.98 1.07 -0.16
N VAL A 92 -2.51 2.26 -0.51
CA VAL A 92 -2.20 3.32 0.45
C VAL A 92 -3.19 4.47 0.24
N ARG A 93 -3.68 5.02 1.33
CA ARG A 93 -4.58 6.16 1.31
C ARG A 93 -3.73 7.43 1.23
N ILE A 94 -3.86 8.19 0.14
CA ILE A 94 -3.16 9.47 -0.01
C ILE A 94 -4.09 10.61 0.43
N GLY A 95 -3.50 11.68 0.94
CA GLY A 95 -4.27 12.77 1.56
C GLY A 95 -5.14 13.53 0.59
N THR A 96 -4.65 13.79 -0.61
CA THR A 96 -5.38 14.44 -1.68
C THR A 96 -5.18 13.67 -2.96
N PHE A 97 -6.14 13.77 -3.88
CA PHE A 97 -6.02 13.16 -5.20
C PHE A 97 -6.17 14.25 -6.26
N ASP A 98 -5.04 14.82 -6.64
CA ASP A 98 -4.95 15.80 -7.74
C ASP A 98 -4.19 15.11 -8.87
N PHE A 99 -4.91 14.67 -9.90
CA PHE A 99 -4.31 13.85 -10.96
C PHE A 99 -3.15 14.57 -11.66
N THR A 100 -3.30 15.86 -11.96
CA THR A 100 -2.25 16.61 -12.66
C THR A 100 -0.96 16.66 -11.84
N ALA A 101 -1.06 16.98 -10.56
CA ALA A 101 0.10 17.04 -9.67
C ALA A 101 0.68 15.63 -9.44
N LEU A 102 -0.19 14.64 -9.25
CA LEU A 102 0.22 13.27 -9.00
C LEU A 102 0.94 12.68 -10.22
N ALA A 103 0.39 12.88 -11.42
CA ALA A 103 1.01 12.40 -12.64
C ALA A 103 2.38 13.04 -12.88
N ALA A 104 2.49 14.35 -12.63
CA ALA A 104 3.76 15.06 -12.78
C ALA A 104 4.81 14.52 -11.81
N HIS A 105 4.43 14.25 -10.57
CA HIS A 105 5.31 13.68 -9.56
C HIS A 105 5.79 12.27 -9.97
N LEU A 106 4.87 11.41 -10.38
CA LEU A 106 5.20 10.05 -10.79
C LEU A 106 6.12 10.04 -12.01
N GLN A 107 5.82 10.86 -13.02
CA GLN A 107 6.64 10.96 -14.22
C GLN A 107 8.04 11.46 -13.93
N ARG A 108 8.17 12.40 -13.00
CA ARG A 108 9.46 12.94 -12.57
C ARG A 108 10.34 11.86 -11.96
N HIS A 109 9.74 10.86 -11.34
CA HIS A 109 10.45 9.74 -10.72
C HIS A 109 10.49 8.50 -11.63
N GLY A 110 10.10 8.65 -12.90
CA GLY A 110 10.15 7.54 -13.85
C GLY A 110 9.15 6.43 -13.60
N VAL A 111 8.04 6.76 -12.91
CA VAL A 111 6.99 5.80 -12.59
C VAL A 111 5.86 5.93 -13.59
N ALA A 112 5.47 4.82 -14.21
CA ALA A 112 4.35 4.82 -15.14
C ALA A 112 3.06 5.16 -14.40
N VAL A 113 2.26 6.08 -14.99
CA VAL A 113 1.02 6.54 -14.39
C VAL A 113 -0.12 5.63 -14.84
N GLY A 114 -0.75 4.97 -13.87
CA GLY A 114 -1.90 4.12 -14.16
C GLY A 114 -3.16 4.92 -14.48
N GLU A 115 -4.17 4.21 -14.96
CA GLU A 115 -5.45 4.82 -15.28
C GLU A 115 -6.22 5.15 -14.00
N VAL A 116 -6.75 6.37 -13.93
CA VAL A 116 -7.60 6.78 -12.80
C VAL A 116 -8.95 6.08 -12.91
N ARG A 117 -9.37 5.45 -11.82
CA ARG A 117 -10.66 4.82 -11.73
C ARG A 117 -11.29 5.09 -10.38
N ARG A 118 -12.60 5.03 -10.36
CA ARG A 118 -13.39 5.09 -9.13
C ARG A 118 -13.40 3.70 -8.52
N ARG A 119 -12.86 3.57 -7.29
CA ARG A 119 -12.79 2.27 -6.61
C ARG A 119 -13.28 2.37 -5.18
N TYR A 120 -13.83 1.28 -4.68
CA TYR A 120 -14.31 1.18 -3.32
C TYR A 120 -13.17 0.72 -2.40
N GLY A 121 -13.06 1.33 -1.24
CA GLY A 121 -12.06 1.00 -0.23
C GLY A 121 -12.60 1.15 1.18
N ALA A 122 -11.69 1.23 2.15
CA ALA A 122 -12.04 1.24 3.56
C ALA A 122 -13.00 2.38 3.96
N GLU A 123 -12.93 3.50 3.24
CA GLU A 123 -13.76 4.68 3.51
C GLU A 123 -14.87 4.87 2.45
N GLY A 124 -15.04 3.92 1.54
CA GLY A 124 -16.02 4.04 0.46
C GLY A 124 -15.37 4.32 -0.89
N TYR A 125 -16.15 4.83 -1.82
CA TYR A 125 -15.67 5.13 -3.16
C TYR A 125 -14.79 6.37 -3.20
N GLY A 126 -13.76 6.33 -4.03
CA GLY A 126 -12.89 7.46 -4.30
C GLY A 126 -12.04 7.18 -5.53
N SER A 127 -11.33 8.20 -5.99
CA SER A 127 -10.41 8.07 -7.12
C SER A 127 -9.18 7.25 -6.71
N SER A 128 -8.70 6.43 -7.62
CA SER A 128 -7.47 5.68 -7.40
C SER A 128 -6.75 5.40 -8.70
N LEU A 129 -5.46 5.10 -8.61
CA LEU A 129 -4.66 4.60 -9.71
C LEU A 129 -3.63 3.61 -9.18
N TYR A 130 -3.16 2.73 -10.05
CA TYR A 130 -2.12 1.77 -9.71
C TYR A 130 -0.76 2.25 -10.19
N ILE A 131 0.26 1.99 -9.38
CA ILE A 131 1.66 2.12 -9.78
C ILE A 131 2.37 0.81 -9.46
N THR A 132 3.57 0.63 -9.99
CA THR A 132 4.35 -0.58 -9.76
C THR A 132 5.70 -0.18 -9.16
N ASP A 133 6.10 -0.86 -8.09
CA ASP A 133 7.39 -0.64 -7.46
C ASP A 133 8.50 -1.34 -8.24
N PRO A 134 9.81 -1.13 -7.88
CA PRO A 134 10.91 -1.75 -8.62
C PRO A 134 10.93 -3.28 -8.61
N ASP A 135 10.24 -3.91 -7.68
CA ASP A 135 10.16 -5.37 -7.57
C ASP A 135 8.90 -5.95 -8.18
N GLY A 136 8.11 -5.11 -8.86
CA GLY A 136 6.87 -5.52 -9.50
C GLY A 136 5.67 -5.58 -8.59
N ASN A 137 5.78 -5.07 -7.37
CA ASN A 137 4.62 -4.99 -6.47
C ASN A 137 3.70 -3.86 -6.95
N VAL A 138 2.41 -4.17 -7.02
CA VAL A 138 1.41 -3.18 -7.44
C VAL A 138 0.90 -2.44 -6.21
N VAL A 139 0.96 -1.13 -6.27
CA VAL A 139 0.50 -0.24 -5.20
C VAL A 139 -0.67 0.59 -5.73
N GLU A 140 -1.79 0.52 -5.05
CA GLU A 140 -2.94 1.36 -5.36
C GLU A 140 -2.81 2.65 -4.55
N LEU A 141 -2.84 3.79 -5.25
CA LEU A 141 -2.91 5.10 -4.61
C LEU A 141 -4.37 5.48 -4.54
N LYS A 142 -4.95 5.39 -3.35
CA LYS A 142 -6.37 5.62 -3.12
C LYS A 142 -6.57 7.00 -2.49
N GLY A 143 -7.33 7.84 -3.17
CA GLY A 143 -7.64 9.18 -2.69
C GLY A 143 -8.71 9.20 -1.61
N PRO A 144 -9.03 10.40 -1.11
CA PRO A 144 -10.11 10.57 -0.14
C PRO A 144 -11.44 10.05 -0.67
N PRO A 145 -12.35 9.64 0.23
CA PRO A 145 -13.67 9.18 -0.20
C PRO A 145 -14.46 10.31 -0.86
N GLU A 146 -15.25 9.94 -1.85
CA GLU A 146 -16.19 10.87 -2.48
C GLU A 146 -17.14 11.43 -1.43
N ARG A 147 -17.43 12.72 -1.57
CA ARG A 147 -18.49 13.30 -0.77
C ARG A 147 -19.83 12.91 -1.36
N THR A 148 -20.64 12.25 -0.57
CA THR A 148 -22.03 12.03 -0.91
C THR A 148 -22.83 13.23 -0.41
N GLU A 149 -23.47 13.91 -1.34
CA GLU A 149 -24.41 14.96 -0.98
C GLU A 149 -25.77 14.37 -0.65
#